data_0e597e3b568ec2ae75c77e0e24330141
#
_entry.id   0e597e3b568ec2ae75c77e0e24330141
#
_cell.length_a   1.000
_cell.length_b   1.000
_cell.length_c   1.000
_cell.angle_alpha   90.00
_cell.angle_beta   90.00
_cell.angle_gamma   90.00
#
_symmetry.space_group_name_H-M   'P 1'
#
loop_
_entity.id
_entity.type
_entity.pdbx_description
1 polymer ?
#
loop_
_entity_poly.entity_id
_entity_poly.type
_entity_poly.pdbx_seq_one_letter_code
_entity_poly.pdbx_strand_id
1 'polypeptide(L)'
;MDLHVRDKRIVKVSAVEDAAPNKGRLCVKGRFGYDFIYSKDRLTTPLIKENGEFREASWDEALDLVAAKFKEIIAKHGSDAVAGVSCARSINEDSYQMQKLFRAVFKSNNIDHCART
;
A
#
# COMPACT_ATOMS: atom_id res chain seq x y z
N MET A 1 20.05 -1.61 1.17
CA MET A 1 20.23 -0.22 1.63
C MET A 1 20.17 -0.17 3.13
N ASP A 2 20.92 0.75 3.73
CA ASP A 2 20.93 0.95 5.18
C ASP A 2 20.21 2.25 5.52
N LEU A 3 19.34 2.16 6.51
CA LEU A 3 18.67 3.32 7.08
C LEU A 3 19.42 3.76 8.32
N HIS A 4 20.01 4.95 8.28
CA HIS A 4 20.67 5.56 9.44
C HIS A 4 19.60 6.30 10.26
N VAL A 5 19.39 5.83 11.48
CA VAL A 5 18.35 6.38 12.36
C VAL A 5 19.01 7.05 13.56
N ARG A 6 18.58 8.27 13.88
CA ARG A 6 18.94 9.01 15.09
C ARG A 6 17.66 9.63 15.66
N ASP A 7 17.46 9.49 16.98
CA ASP A 7 16.28 10.02 17.68
C ASP A 7 14.96 9.63 17.01
N LYS A 8 14.84 8.35 16.62
CA LYS A 8 13.69 7.78 15.91
C LYS A 8 13.39 8.39 14.55
N ARG A 9 14.34 9.11 13.96
CA ARG A 9 14.22 9.71 12.62
C ARG A 9 15.29 9.17 11.68
N ILE A 10 14.91 8.87 10.45
CA ILE A 10 15.85 8.55 9.38
C ILE A 10 16.59 9.83 9.03
N VAL A 11 17.91 9.82 9.19
CA VAL A 11 18.77 10.97 8.89
C VAL A 11 19.57 10.79 7.60
N LYS A 12 19.68 9.55 7.12
CA LYS A 12 20.43 9.22 5.90
C LYS A 12 19.99 7.84 5.39
N VAL A 13 20.03 7.67 4.09
CA VAL A 13 19.95 6.36 3.43
C VAL A 13 21.25 6.14 2.67
N SER A 14 21.93 5.01 2.91
CA SER A 14 23.09 4.60 2.15
C SER A 14 22.87 3.29 1.41
N ALA A 15 23.60 3.14 0.32
CA ALA A 15 23.60 1.92 -0.45
C ALA A 15 24.54 0.89 0.20
N VAL A 16 24.24 -0.39 0.01
CA VAL A 16 25.14 -1.51 0.36
C VAL A 16 25.80 -1.97 -0.92
N GLU A 17 27.09 -1.70 -1.07
CA GLU A 17 27.81 -1.85 -2.36
C GLU A 17 27.87 -3.31 -2.83
N ASP A 18 28.02 -4.25 -1.90
CA ASP A 18 28.15 -5.68 -2.22
C ASP A 18 26.80 -6.42 -2.24
N ALA A 19 25.69 -5.72 -2.02
CA ALA A 19 24.37 -6.35 -2.00
C ALA A 19 23.85 -6.60 -3.43
N ALA A 20 23.57 -7.85 -3.73
CA ALA A 20 22.83 -8.21 -4.93
C ALA A 20 21.34 -7.83 -4.76
N PRO A 21 20.61 -7.46 -5.84
CA PRO A 21 21.07 -7.38 -7.24
C PRO A 21 21.60 -6.01 -7.66
N ASN A 22 21.41 -4.95 -6.86
CA ASN A 22 21.63 -3.57 -7.29
C ASN A 22 23.05 -3.03 -7.06
N LYS A 23 23.90 -3.79 -6.36
CA LYS A 23 25.33 -3.44 -6.11
C LYS A 23 25.53 -1.97 -5.72
N GLY A 24 24.80 -1.53 -4.71
CA GLY A 24 24.90 -0.16 -4.20
C GLY A 24 24.20 0.93 -5.03
N ARG A 25 23.51 0.57 -6.10
CA ARG A 25 22.81 1.56 -6.94
C ARG A 25 21.41 1.82 -6.40
N LEU A 26 21.15 3.03 -5.98
CA LEU A 26 19.84 3.52 -5.56
C LEU A 26 19.41 4.68 -6.45
N CYS A 27 18.16 4.67 -6.87
CA CYS A 27 17.58 5.84 -7.53
C CYS A 27 17.40 7.00 -6.55
N VAL A 28 17.16 8.19 -7.06
CA VAL A 28 16.96 9.40 -6.26
C VAL A 28 15.87 9.25 -5.21
N LYS A 29 14.78 8.55 -5.52
CA LYS A 29 13.67 8.31 -4.59
C LYS A 29 14.10 7.44 -3.40
N GLY A 30 14.79 6.33 -3.65
CA GLY A 30 15.27 5.44 -2.60
C GLY A 30 16.35 6.09 -1.72
N ARG A 31 17.11 7.04 -2.26
CA ARG A 31 18.19 7.71 -1.54
C ARG A 31 17.73 8.92 -0.74
N PHE A 32 16.79 9.71 -1.24
CA PHE A 32 16.40 11.01 -0.68
C PHE A 32 14.91 11.17 -0.42
N GLY A 33 14.06 10.28 -0.94
CA GLY A 33 12.62 10.44 -0.91
C GLY A 33 11.93 10.04 0.39
N TYR A 34 12.61 10.00 1.53
CA TYR A 34 12.04 9.53 2.80
C TYR A 34 11.40 10.63 3.67
N ASP A 35 11.52 11.89 3.28
CA ASP A 35 11.00 13.02 4.08
C ASP A 35 9.47 12.98 4.25
N PHE A 36 8.75 12.38 3.29
CA PHE A 36 7.30 12.26 3.37
C PHE A 36 6.82 11.50 4.62
N ILE A 37 7.66 10.63 5.21
CA ILE A 37 7.35 9.88 6.44
C ILE A 37 7.07 10.84 7.59
N TYR A 38 7.71 12.01 7.58
CA TYR A 38 7.64 13.01 8.64
C TYR A 38 6.80 14.23 8.26
N SER A 39 6.11 14.19 7.12
CA SER A 39 5.21 15.27 6.72
C SER A 39 4.07 15.43 7.72
N LYS A 40 3.75 16.68 8.04
CA LYS A 40 2.60 17.00 8.92
C LYS A 40 1.26 16.68 8.24
N ASP A 41 1.24 16.64 6.91
CA ASP A 41 0.05 16.34 6.13
C ASP A 41 -0.15 14.82 5.93
N ARG A 42 0.76 14.01 6.48
CA ARG A 42 0.64 12.56 6.40
C ARG A 42 -0.53 12.08 7.26
N LEU A 43 -1.45 11.35 6.64
CA LEU A 43 -2.54 10.69 7.36
C LEU A 43 -1.98 9.64 8.32
N THR A 44 -2.41 9.70 9.58
CA THR A 44 -2.02 8.77 10.65
C THR A 44 -3.19 7.91 11.13
N THR A 45 -4.40 8.26 10.74
CA THR A 45 -5.66 7.54 11.01
C THR A 45 -6.43 7.33 9.73
N PRO A 46 -7.24 6.26 9.62
CA PRO A 46 -8.19 6.12 8.52
C PRO A 46 -9.19 7.26 8.47
N LEU A 47 -9.62 7.59 7.26
CA LEU A 47 -10.67 8.59 7.05
C LEU A 47 -11.87 7.93 6.38
N ILE A 48 -13.06 8.18 6.91
CA ILE A 48 -14.33 7.78 6.31
C ILE A 48 -15.05 9.02 5.80
N LYS A 49 -15.55 8.96 4.57
CA LYS A 49 -16.33 10.05 3.97
C LYS A 49 -17.82 9.85 4.29
N GLU A 50 -18.38 10.82 5.01
CA GLU A 50 -19.81 10.90 5.33
C GLU A 50 -20.37 12.25 4.94
N ASN A 51 -21.49 12.28 4.26
CA ASN A 51 -22.16 13.52 3.81
C ASN A 51 -21.26 14.49 3.03
N GLY A 52 -20.27 13.96 2.32
CA GLY A 52 -19.33 14.75 1.52
C GLY A 52 -18.06 15.17 2.27
N GLU A 53 -17.99 15.04 3.58
CA GLU A 53 -16.86 15.40 4.42
C GLU A 53 -16.10 14.17 4.94
N PHE A 54 -14.80 14.32 5.18
CA PHE A 54 -13.97 13.28 5.78
C PHE A 54 -13.92 13.44 7.30
N ARG A 55 -14.15 12.34 8.01
CA ARG A 55 -13.90 12.22 9.45
C ARG A 55 -12.88 11.15 9.77
N GLU A 56 -12.18 11.29 10.88
CA GLU A 56 -11.31 10.25 11.41
C GLU A 56 -12.12 9.04 11.90
N ALA A 57 -11.57 7.86 11.71
CA ALA A 57 -12.15 6.58 12.13
C ALA A 57 -11.09 5.67 12.72
N SER A 58 -11.51 4.66 13.49
CA SER A 58 -10.62 3.57 13.89
C SER A 58 -10.33 2.64 12.71
N TRP A 59 -9.25 1.86 12.81
CA TRP A 59 -8.94 0.83 11.82
C TRP A 59 -10.04 -0.23 11.74
N ASP A 60 -10.60 -0.65 12.88
CA ASP A 60 -11.66 -1.65 12.91
C ASP A 60 -12.91 -1.14 12.18
N GLU A 61 -13.34 0.08 12.48
CA GLU A 61 -14.49 0.71 11.81
C GLU A 61 -14.27 0.83 10.29
N ALA A 62 -13.10 1.28 9.87
CA ALA A 62 -12.78 1.44 8.45
C ALA A 62 -12.73 0.11 7.71
N LEU A 63 -12.12 -0.91 8.31
CA LEU A 63 -12.03 -2.24 7.73
C LEU A 63 -13.38 -2.95 7.67
N ASP A 64 -14.21 -2.80 8.68
CA ASP A 64 -15.57 -3.34 8.70
C ASP A 64 -16.43 -2.71 7.61
N LEU A 65 -16.33 -1.39 7.43
CA LEU A 65 -17.02 -0.69 6.35
C LEU A 65 -16.58 -1.20 4.97
N VAL A 66 -15.27 -1.32 4.75
CA VAL A 66 -14.71 -1.83 3.49
C VAL A 66 -15.18 -3.26 3.23
N ALA A 67 -15.08 -4.13 4.23
CA ALA A 67 -15.53 -5.53 4.11
C ALA A 67 -17.03 -5.64 3.82
N ALA A 68 -17.86 -4.85 4.49
CA ALA A 68 -19.30 -4.83 4.25
C ALA A 68 -19.62 -4.38 2.81
N LYS A 69 -18.93 -3.34 2.31
CA LYS A 69 -19.14 -2.84 0.95
C LYS A 69 -18.70 -3.84 -0.13
N PHE A 70 -17.56 -4.50 0.04
CA PHE A 70 -17.17 -5.57 -0.89
C PHE A 70 -18.15 -6.73 -0.88
N LYS A 71 -18.62 -7.18 0.28
CA LYS A 71 -19.63 -8.23 0.39
C LYS A 71 -20.94 -7.84 -0.31
N GLU A 72 -21.41 -6.62 -0.13
CA GLU A 72 -22.60 -6.09 -0.78
C GLU A 72 -22.47 -6.10 -2.32
N ILE A 73 -21.35 -5.56 -2.83
CA ILE A 73 -21.09 -5.49 -4.27
C ILE A 73 -20.99 -6.88 -4.89
N ILE A 74 -20.24 -7.78 -4.26
CA ILE A 74 -20.06 -9.16 -4.76
C ILE A 74 -21.39 -9.93 -4.72
N ALA A 75 -22.17 -9.78 -3.67
CA ALA A 75 -23.48 -10.44 -3.57
C ALA A 75 -24.46 -9.95 -4.66
N LYS A 76 -24.39 -8.68 -5.03
CA LYS A 76 -25.31 -8.07 -6.01
C LYS A 76 -24.86 -8.25 -7.46
N HIS A 77 -23.56 -8.20 -7.72
CA HIS A 77 -23.01 -8.09 -9.07
C HIS A 77 -22.01 -9.21 -9.43
N GLY A 78 -21.68 -10.09 -8.49
CA GLY A 78 -20.67 -11.14 -8.66
C GLY A 78 -19.24 -10.65 -8.41
N SER A 79 -18.32 -11.60 -8.31
CA SER A 79 -16.90 -11.35 -8.01
C SER A 79 -16.19 -10.49 -9.07
N ASP A 80 -16.61 -10.58 -10.31
CA ASP A 80 -16.00 -9.83 -11.43
C ASP A 80 -16.34 -8.33 -11.42
N ALA A 81 -17.26 -7.90 -10.55
CA ALA A 81 -17.53 -6.48 -10.32
C ALA A 81 -16.45 -5.78 -9.49
N VAL A 82 -15.49 -6.54 -8.94
CA VAL A 82 -14.38 -6.02 -8.13
C VAL A 82 -13.08 -6.21 -8.87
N ALA A 83 -12.28 -5.17 -8.96
CA ALA A 83 -10.94 -5.20 -9.54
C ALA A 83 -9.92 -4.57 -8.60
N GLY A 84 -8.65 -4.98 -8.73
CA GLY A 84 -7.54 -4.46 -7.94
C GLY A 84 -6.34 -4.12 -8.78
N VAL A 85 -5.64 -3.07 -8.38
CA VAL A 85 -4.37 -2.68 -8.98
C VAL A 85 -3.31 -2.67 -7.88
N SER A 86 -2.31 -3.52 -8.03
CA SER A 86 -1.11 -3.54 -7.20
C SER A 86 -0.06 -2.57 -7.76
N CYS A 87 1.08 -2.50 -7.12
CA CYS A 87 2.15 -1.60 -7.54
C CYS A 87 3.50 -2.34 -7.63
N ALA A 88 4.21 -2.15 -8.73
CA ALA A 88 5.57 -2.67 -8.90
C ALA A 88 6.59 -2.04 -7.92
N ARG A 89 6.21 -0.99 -7.21
CA ARG A 89 7.04 -0.31 -6.21
C ARG A 89 6.71 -0.70 -4.78
N SER A 90 5.69 -1.54 -4.57
CA SER A 90 5.44 -2.17 -3.28
C SER A 90 6.38 -3.35 -3.06
N ILE A 91 6.49 -3.81 -1.83
CA ILE A 91 7.26 -5.02 -1.54
C ILE A 91 6.50 -6.27 -2.03
N ASN A 92 7.23 -7.37 -2.17
CA ASN A 92 6.65 -8.63 -2.68
C ASN A 92 5.52 -9.15 -1.78
N GLU A 93 5.64 -8.94 -0.48
CA GLU A 93 4.66 -9.36 0.52
C GLU A 93 3.31 -8.66 0.31
N ASP A 94 3.32 -7.35 0.04
CA ASP A 94 2.09 -6.58 -0.25
C ASP A 94 1.42 -7.11 -1.53
N SER A 95 2.20 -7.31 -2.58
CA SER A 95 1.71 -7.82 -3.87
C SER A 95 1.15 -9.24 -3.73
N TYR A 96 1.80 -10.08 -2.91
CA TYR A 96 1.30 -11.42 -2.60
C TYR A 96 -0.01 -11.38 -1.83
N GLN A 97 -0.12 -10.56 -0.78
CA GLN A 97 -1.34 -10.44 0.01
C GLN A 97 -2.51 -9.91 -0.83
N MET A 98 -2.25 -8.94 -1.70
CA MET A 98 -3.25 -8.44 -2.64
C MET A 98 -3.75 -9.55 -3.57
N GLN A 99 -2.84 -10.34 -4.14
CA GLN A 99 -3.19 -11.45 -5.01
C GLN A 99 -3.97 -12.55 -4.26
N LYS A 100 -3.58 -12.85 -3.02
CA LYS A 100 -4.26 -13.80 -2.16
C LYS A 100 -5.68 -13.34 -1.81
N LEU A 101 -5.86 -12.06 -1.46
CA LEU A 101 -7.18 -11.47 -1.19
C LEU A 101 -8.12 -11.65 -2.39
N PHE A 102 -7.67 -11.28 -3.59
CA PHE A 102 -8.49 -11.38 -4.79
C PHE A 102 -8.86 -12.82 -5.14
N ARG A 103 -7.88 -13.72 -5.18
CA ARG A 103 -8.12 -15.11 -5.60
C ARG A 103 -8.79 -15.97 -4.53
N ALA A 104 -8.36 -15.85 -3.28
CA ALA A 104 -8.85 -16.71 -2.21
C ALA A 104 -10.16 -16.20 -1.58
N VAL A 105 -10.31 -14.87 -1.43
CA VAL A 105 -11.49 -14.27 -0.76
C VAL A 105 -12.53 -13.82 -1.77
N PHE A 106 -12.17 -12.95 -2.70
CA PHE A 106 -13.12 -12.41 -3.69
C PHE A 106 -13.44 -13.39 -4.81
N LYS A 107 -12.62 -14.45 -5.00
CA LYS A 107 -12.78 -15.43 -6.09
C LYS A 107 -12.73 -14.80 -7.48
N SER A 108 -11.91 -13.77 -7.67
CA SER A 108 -11.72 -13.05 -8.91
C SER A 108 -10.23 -13.04 -9.31
N ASN A 109 -9.97 -13.01 -10.61
CA ASN A 109 -8.65 -12.80 -11.19
C ASN A 109 -8.46 -11.36 -11.72
N ASN A 110 -9.40 -10.47 -11.45
CA ASN A 110 -9.38 -9.08 -11.89
C ASN A 110 -8.34 -8.26 -11.09
N ILE A 111 -7.09 -8.66 -11.18
CA ILE A 111 -5.98 -7.99 -10.53
C ILE A 111 -4.83 -7.80 -11.52
N ASP A 112 -4.27 -6.62 -11.53
CA ASP A 112 -3.11 -6.25 -12.33
C ASP A 112 -2.19 -5.30 -11.55
N HIS A 113 -1.17 -4.79 -12.18
CA HIS A 113 -0.26 -3.81 -11.57
C HIS A 113 0.24 -2.75 -12.56
N CYS A 114 0.77 -1.66 -12.02
CA CYS A 114 1.11 -0.45 -12.78
C CYS A 114 2.22 -0.62 -13.83
N ALA A 115 2.98 -1.71 -13.83
CA ALA A 115 4.08 -1.92 -14.76
C ALA A 115 3.67 -2.74 -16.02
N ARG A 116 2.37 -3.00 -16.19
CA ARG A 116 1.86 -3.77 -17.33
C ARG A 116 1.40 -2.90 -18.51
N THR A 117 1.37 -1.61 -18.34
CA THR A 117 1.01 -0.65 -19.40
C THR A 117 2.21 -0.29 -20.26
#